data_3b4d7f744121f915375e5d38dc9ac8aa
#
_entry.id   3b4d7f744121f915375e5d38dc9ac8aa
#
_cell.length_a   1.000
_cell.length_b   1.000
_cell.length_c   1.000
_cell.angle_alpha   90.00
_cell.angle_beta   90.00
_cell.angle_gamma   90.00
#
_symmetry.space_group_name_H-M   'P 1'
#
loop_
_entity.id
_entity.type
_entity.pdbx_description
1 polymer ?
#
loop_
_entity_poly.entity_id
_entity_poly.type
_entity_poly.pdbx_seq_one_letter_code
_entity_poly.pdbx_strand_id
1 'polypeptide(L)'
;IFAFQAAMTFVGSFSFGGVVESQALRYGNGANMATFRIFSNPWGGLFPAIQGYLYLYIPLLTMGLMSRELSSGSIKLLYSSPVTNAQIILGKFLSMMIYGLALIAILMFFVVFCTFTVKDLDLPAVLTGILGLYLLICAYSAVGLFMSSLTSYQVAAAVLTLAMLAILNYVKVWWQDIELVREITYWLSISGRADGFINGLICSEDLLYFIIVTALFLGLTVVRLQSNRQKSPLTVMLGKYIGVLLLACLLGYISSRPQLMIYYDATDTKTNTLTPNSQEVIAKLEGGLTITTYVNALDEKDLWAGLPVNMKNDQELFRPYMRFKPEIK
;
A
#
# COMPACT_ATOMS: atom_id res chain seq x y z
N ILE A 1 -8.75 -2.75 -21.05
CA ILE A 1 -9.21 -1.56 -20.28
C ILE A 1 -8.07 -1.00 -19.43
N PHE A 2 -7.43 -1.79 -18.55
CA PHE A 2 -6.31 -1.33 -17.70
C PHE A 2 -5.19 -0.68 -18.52
N ALA A 3 -4.69 -1.35 -19.58
CA ALA A 3 -3.65 -0.82 -20.45
C ALA A 3 -4.06 0.51 -21.12
N PHE A 4 -5.29 0.64 -21.54
CA PHE A 4 -5.80 1.88 -22.13
C PHE A 4 -5.87 3.00 -21.09
N GLN A 5 -6.37 2.73 -19.89
CA GLN A 5 -6.40 3.71 -18.81
C GLN A 5 -5.00 4.14 -18.37
N ALA A 6 -4.08 3.17 -18.22
CA ALA A 6 -2.67 3.45 -17.92
C ALA A 6 -2.03 4.34 -19.01
N ALA A 7 -2.29 4.05 -20.30
CA ALA A 7 -1.80 4.84 -21.41
C ALA A 7 -2.35 6.27 -21.39
N MET A 8 -3.66 6.44 -21.18
CA MET A 8 -4.27 7.78 -21.11
C MET A 8 -3.71 8.61 -19.96
N THR A 9 -3.57 7.97 -18.78
CA THR A 9 -2.97 8.64 -17.61
C THR A 9 -1.51 8.98 -17.86
N PHE A 10 -0.75 8.07 -18.46
CA PHE A 10 0.65 8.30 -18.81
C PHE A 10 0.81 9.48 -19.75
N VAL A 11 0.02 9.55 -20.82
CA VAL A 11 0.05 10.68 -21.78
C VAL A 11 -0.26 12.00 -21.07
N GLY A 12 -1.25 12.01 -20.18
CA GLY A 12 -1.58 13.19 -19.38
C GLY A 12 -0.44 13.61 -18.43
N SER A 13 0.11 12.67 -17.66
CA SER A 13 1.21 12.92 -16.73
C SER A 13 2.49 13.36 -17.46
N PHE A 14 2.79 12.72 -18.59
CA PHE A 14 3.96 13.03 -19.41
C PHE A 14 3.85 14.42 -20.04
N SER A 15 2.68 14.76 -20.60
CA SER A 15 2.43 16.09 -21.19
C SER A 15 2.53 17.19 -20.15
N PHE A 16 1.94 16.98 -18.98
CA PHE A 16 2.02 17.92 -17.86
C PHE A 16 3.46 18.07 -17.34
N GLY A 17 4.18 16.95 -17.19
CA GLY A 17 5.59 16.92 -16.79
C GLY A 17 6.47 17.73 -17.75
N GLY A 18 6.29 17.55 -19.05
CA GLY A 18 7.05 18.28 -20.08
C GLY A 18 6.78 19.79 -20.10
N VAL A 19 5.54 20.22 -19.88
CA VAL A 19 5.22 21.67 -19.76
C VAL A 19 5.92 22.27 -18.56
N VAL A 20 5.90 21.59 -17.42
CA VAL A 20 6.51 22.11 -16.20
C VAL A 20 8.03 22.08 -16.27
N GLU A 21 8.63 21.05 -16.88
CA GLU A 21 10.08 21.01 -17.12
C GLU A 21 10.54 22.18 -18.00
N SER A 22 9.80 22.49 -19.06
CA SER A 22 10.10 23.64 -19.91
C SER A 22 10.01 24.98 -19.18
N GLN A 23 9.10 25.10 -18.20
CA GLN A 23 9.01 26.27 -17.33
C GLN A 23 10.17 26.31 -16.32
N ALA A 24 10.50 25.16 -15.70
CA ALA A 24 11.59 25.07 -14.72
C ALA A 24 12.96 25.41 -15.36
N LEU A 25 13.19 24.99 -16.59
CA LEU A 25 14.38 25.36 -17.35
C LEU A 25 14.47 26.88 -17.61
N ARG A 26 13.33 27.55 -17.81
CA ARG A 26 13.28 29.02 -17.99
C ARG A 26 13.62 29.79 -16.70
N TYR A 27 13.32 29.22 -15.53
CA TYR A 27 13.50 29.86 -14.24
C TYR A 27 14.70 29.31 -13.45
N GLY A 28 15.51 28.41 -14.03
CA GLY A 28 16.73 27.88 -13.44
C GLY A 28 16.55 26.93 -12.26
N ASN A 29 15.32 26.46 -12.00
CA ASN A 29 15.00 25.56 -10.90
C ASN A 29 14.58 24.19 -11.44
N GLY A 30 15.41 23.17 -11.30
CA GLY A 30 14.90 21.84 -11.14
C GLY A 30 15.17 20.78 -12.18
N ALA A 31 16.37 20.20 -12.11
CA ALA A 31 16.71 19.03 -12.93
C ALA A 31 15.96 17.71 -12.56
N ASN A 32 15.49 17.53 -11.34
CA ASN A 32 14.96 16.23 -10.88
C ASN A 32 13.44 16.19 -10.62
N MET A 33 12.70 17.22 -11.04
CA MET A 33 11.24 17.24 -10.83
C MET A 33 10.45 16.45 -11.88
N ALA A 34 11.01 16.14 -13.03
CA ALA A 34 10.30 15.44 -14.10
C ALA A 34 9.87 14.03 -13.67
N THR A 35 10.77 13.24 -13.07
CA THR A 35 10.45 11.89 -12.59
C THR A 35 9.33 11.91 -11.56
N PHE A 36 9.43 12.77 -10.54
CA PHE A 36 8.39 12.90 -9.51
C PHE A 36 7.04 13.29 -10.12
N ARG A 37 7.02 14.24 -11.05
CA ARG A 37 5.77 14.74 -11.65
C ARG A 37 5.08 13.74 -12.55
N ILE A 38 5.86 12.97 -13.33
CA ILE A 38 5.31 11.95 -14.22
C ILE A 38 4.80 10.74 -13.40
N PHE A 39 5.57 10.28 -12.41
CA PHE A 39 5.29 9.01 -11.74
C PHE A 39 4.64 9.16 -10.37
N SER A 40 5.11 10.06 -9.51
CA SER A 40 4.78 10.09 -8.08
C SER A 40 3.84 11.22 -7.66
N ASN A 41 3.56 12.20 -8.52
CA ASN A 41 2.72 13.34 -8.18
C ASN A 41 1.32 12.90 -7.72
N PRO A 42 0.85 13.24 -6.50
CA PRO A 42 -0.46 12.86 -5.99
C PRO A 42 -1.64 13.33 -6.86
N TRP A 43 -1.50 14.44 -7.57
CA TRP A 43 -2.58 15.09 -8.33
C TRP A 43 -2.66 14.68 -9.81
N GLY A 44 -1.77 13.84 -10.29
CA GLY A 44 -1.79 13.47 -11.71
C GLY A 44 -0.64 12.55 -12.13
N GLY A 45 0.14 12.03 -11.19
CA GLY A 45 1.20 11.05 -11.47
C GLY A 45 0.64 9.69 -11.85
N LEU A 46 1.42 8.95 -12.61
CA LEU A 46 1.02 7.63 -13.11
C LEU A 46 0.73 6.65 -11.95
N PHE A 47 1.60 6.58 -10.95
CA PHE A 47 1.48 5.59 -9.88
C PHE A 47 0.28 5.82 -8.95
N PRO A 48 0.00 7.04 -8.45
CA PRO A 48 -1.20 7.30 -7.66
C PRO A 48 -2.50 7.03 -8.43
N ALA A 49 -2.53 7.33 -9.73
CA ALA A 49 -3.70 7.02 -10.56
C ALA A 49 -3.88 5.51 -10.72
N ILE A 50 -2.79 4.76 -10.98
CA ILE A 50 -2.83 3.29 -11.06
C ILE A 50 -3.27 2.68 -9.72
N GLN A 51 -2.79 3.19 -8.60
CA GLN A 51 -3.22 2.76 -7.26
C GLN A 51 -4.74 2.90 -7.11
N GLY A 52 -5.31 4.02 -7.55
CA GLY A 52 -6.77 4.22 -7.58
C GLY A 52 -7.50 3.26 -8.51
N TYR A 53 -6.94 2.93 -9.67
CA TYR A 53 -7.54 1.97 -10.60
C TYR A 53 -7.48 0.54 -10.06
N LEU A 54 -6.39 0.12 -9.44
CA LEU A 54 -6.26 -1.21 -8.83
C LEU A 54 -7.34 -1.49 -7.79
N TYR A 55 -7.77 -0.47 -7.06
CA TYR A 55 -8.87 -0.53 -6.12
C TYR A 55 -10.18 -1.04 -6.74
N LEU A 56 -10.44 -0.71 -8.01
CA LEU A 56 -11.63 -1.16 -8.75
C LEU A 56 -11.38 -2.45 -9.53
N TYR A 57 -10.18 -2.63 -10.10
CA TYR A 57 -9.88 -3.80 -10.94
C TYR A 57 -9.72 -5.08 -10.15
N ILE A 58 -9.03 -5.04 -9.01
CA ILE A 58 -8.75 -6.26 -8.26
C ILE A 58 -10.02 -6.95 -7.76
N PRO A 59 -11.05 -6.27 -7.21
CA PRO A 59 -12.31 -6.90 -6.87
C PRO A 59 -12.98 -7.64 -8.03
N LEU A 60 -12.95 -7.05 -9.23
CA LEU A 60 -13.53 -7.67 -10.43
C LEU A 60 -12.75 -8.92 -10.87
N LEU A 61 -11.42 -8.90 -10.73
CA LEU A 61 -10.57 -10.04 -11.09
C LEU A 61 -10.69 -11.18 -10.08
N THR A 62 -10.82 -10.86 -8.81
CA THR A 62 -10.80 -11.85 -7.73
C THR A 62 -12.16 -12.43 -7.40
N MET A 63 -13.27 -11.79 -7.85
CA MET A 63 -14.63 -12.18 -7.48
C MET A 63 -14.96 -13.65 -7.78
N GLY A 64 -14.42 -14.21 -8.88
CA GLY A 64 -14.68 -15.58 -9.32
C GLY A 64 -13.71 -16.64 -8.79
N LEU A 65 -12.66 -16.26 -8.06
CA LEU A 65 -11.59 -17.20 -7.68
C LEU A 65 -12.07 -18.39 -6.84
N MET A 66 -12.98 -18.15 -5.90
CA MET A 66 -13.57 -19.16 -5.04
C MET A 66 -15.09 -19.27 -5.23
N SER A 67 -15.78 -18.14 -5.43
CA SER A 67 -17.24 -18.10 -5.53
C SER A 67 -17.77 -18.92 -6.69
N ARG A 68 -17.06 -18.99 -7.82
CA ARG A 68 -17.42 -19.83 -8.97
C ARG A 68 -17.41 -21.33 -8.61
N GLU A 69 -16.42 -21.79 -7.87
CA GLU A 69 -16.32 -23.17 -7.44
C GLU A 69 -17.34 -23.52 -6.35
N LEU A 70 -17.65 -22.55 -5.50
CA LEU A 70 -18.70 -22.70 -4.49
C LEU A 70 -20.08 -22.79 -5.16
N SER A 71 -20.36 -21.95 -6.17
CA SER A 71 -21.66 -21.92 -6.87
C SER A 71 -21.87 -23.15 -7.74
N SER A 72 -20.85 -23.64 -8.44
CA SER A 72 -20.92 -24.85 -9.29
C SER A 72 -20.85 -26.15 -8.50
N GLY A 73 -20.50 -26.09 -7.22
CA GLY A 73 -20.29 -27.29 -6.40
C GLY A 73 -18.97 -28.03 -6.72
N SER A 74 -18.15 -27.54 -7.67
CA SER A 74 -16.87 -28.17 -8.05
C SER A 74 -15.86 -28.19 -6.89
N ILE A 75 -16.05 -27.37 -5.87
CA ILE A 75 -15.26 -27.38 -4.64
C ILE A 75 -15.27 -28.77 -3.98
N LYS A 76 -16.34 -29.59 -4.15
CA LYS A 76 -16.42 -30.94 -3.60
C LYS A 76 -15.42 -31.90 -4.26
N LEU A 77 -15.12 -31.69 -5.55
CA LEU A 77 -14.09 -32.45 -6.27
C LEU A 77 -12.70 -32.13 -5.75
N LEU A 78 -12.43 -30.84 -5.40
CA LEU A 78 -11.19 -30.43 -4.77
C LEU A 78 -11.04 -31.05 -3.37
N TYR A 79 -12.12 -31.18 -2.62
CA TYR A 79 -12.09 -31.78 -1.27
C TYR A 79 -11.89 -33.32 -1.29
N SER A 80 -12.27 -34.00 -2.38
CA SER A 80 -12.06 -35.44 -2.57
C SER A 80 -10.65 -35.77 -3.07
N SER A 81 -9.91 -34.77 -3.57
CA SER A 81 -8.53 -34.94 -4.03
C SER A 81 -7.55 -34.92 -2.84
N PRO A 82 -6.34 -35.52 -2.96
CA PRO A 82 -5.33 -35.55 -1.91
C PRO A 82 -4.62 -34.20 -1.71
N VAL A 83 -5.21 -33.09 -2.21
CA VAL A 83 -4.65 -31.74 -2.12
C VAL A 83 -5.08 -31.08 -0.80
N THR A 84 -4.15 -30.40 -0.16
CA THR A 84 -4.44 -29.62 1.05
C THR A 84 -5.13 -28.29 0.74
N ASN A 85 -5.93 -27.80 1.68
CA ASN A 85 -6.61 -26.50 1.52
C ASN A 85 -5.60 -25.35 1.27
N ALA A 86 -4.44 -25.40 1.93
CA ALA A 86 -3.38 -24.42 1.73
C ALA A 86 -2.83 -24.43 0.30
N GLN A 87 -2.62 -25.62 -0.29
CA GLN A 87 -2.16 -25.76 -1.68
C GLN A 87 -3.17 -25.19 -2.68
N ILE A 88 -4.45 -25.41 -2.46
CA ILE A 88 -5.52 -24.85 -3.31
C ILE A 88 -5.47 -23.32 -3.28
N ILE A 89 -5.39 -22.75 -2.09
CA ILE A 89 -5.39 -21.29 -1.90
C ILE A 89 -4.12 -20.65 -2.45
N LEU A 90 -2.94 -21.25 -2.14
CA LEU A 90 -1.66 -20.75 -2.66
C LEU A 90 -1.58 -20.85 -4.18
N GLY A 91 -2.12 -21.92 -4.80
CA GLY A 91 -2.19 -22.02 -6.25
C GLY A 91 -3.02 -20.92 -6.90
N LYS A 92 -4.19 -20.61 -6.31
CA LYS A 92 -5.04 -19.49 -6.78
C LYS A 92 -4.41 -18.13 -6.54
N PHE A 93 -3.78 -17.94 -5.40
CA PHE A 93 -3.06 -16.71 -5.09
C PHE A 93 -1.88 -16.51 -6.06
N LEU A 94 -1.09 -17.58 -6.31
CA LEU A 94 0.02 -17.53 -7.25
C LEU A 94 -0.43 -17.17 -8.67
N SER A 95 -1.59 -17.67 -9.12
CA SER A 95 -2.15 -17.27 -10.42
C SER A 95 -2.45 -15.77 -10.48
N MET A 96 -2.94 -15.18 -9.37
CA MET A 96 -3.15 -13.74 -9.28
C MET A 96 -1.84 -12.95 -9.23
N MET A 97 -0.80 -13.48 -8.58
CA MET A 97 0.53 -12.85 -8.59
C MET A 97 1.11 -12.81 -10.01
N ILE A 98 0.99 -13.90 -10.77
CA ILE A 98 1.44 -13.96 -12.18
C ILE A 98 0.64 -12.95 -13.03
N TYR A 99 -0.68 -12.87 -12.82
CA TYR A 99 -1.49 -11.85 -13.48
C TYR A 99 -1.07 -10.42 -13.09
N GLY A 100 -0.77 -10.20 -11.81
CA GLY A 100 -0.20 -8.95 -11.30
C GLY A 100 1.11 -8.57 -11.99
N LEU A 101 2.01 -9.53 -12.22
CA LEU A 101 3.23 -9.31 -13.01
C LEU A 101 2.93 -8.87 -14.44
N ALA A 102 1.87 -9.42 -15.06
CA ALA A 102 1.45 -8.97 -16.39
C ALA A 102 0.95 -7.51 -16.38
N LEU A 103 0.23 -7.09 -15.34
CA LEU A 103 -0.15 -5.68 -15.16
C LEU A 103 1.08 -4.78 -14.97
N ILE A 104 2.04 -5.22 -14.17
CA ILE A 104 3.30 -4.50 -13.97
C ILE A 104 4.12 -4.42 -15.26
N ALA A 105 4.14 -5.46 -16.08
CA ALA A 105 4.83 -5.45 -17.36
C ALA A 105 4.29 -4.34 -18.30
N ILE A 106 2.99 -4.04 -18.24
CA ILE A 106 2.40 -2.91 -18.97
C ILE A 106 2.98 -1.58 -18.45
N LEU A 107 3.13 -1.43 -17.14
CA LEU A 107 3.71 -0.22 -16.55
C LEU A 107 5.20 -0.09 -16.88
N MET A 108 5.93 -1.21 -16.87
CA MET A 108 7.34 -1.25 -17.26
C MET A 108 7.56 -0.77 -18.70
N PHE A 109 6.62 -1.00 -19.61
CA PHE A 109 6.70 -0.47 -20.96
C PHE A 109 6.78 1.07 -20.97
N PHE A 110 5.97 1.75 -20.16
CA PHE A 110 6.02 3.21 -20.04
C PHE A 110 7.31 3.70 -19.39
N VAL A 111 7.83 2.96 -18.40
CA VAL A 111 9.12 3.27 -17.76
C VAL A 111 10.25 3.18 -18.77
N VAL A 112 10.30 2.10 -19.56
CA VAL A 112 11.29 1.94 -20.63
C VAL A 112 11.18 3.07 -21.67
N PHE A 113 9.97 3.48 -22.04
CA PHE A 113 9.79 4.65 -22.91
C PHE A 113 10.40 5.91 -22.30
N CYS A 114 10.16 6.17 -20.99
CA CYS A 114 10.73 7.32 -20.29
C CYS A 114 12.25 7.29 -20.23
N THR A 115 12.90 6.12 -20.09
CA THR A 115 14.37 6.03 -20.07
C THR A 115 15.02 6.52 -21.34
N PHE A 116 14.32 6.45 -22.49
CA PHE A 116 14.81 6.96 -23.77
C PHE A 116 14.43 8.42 -24.04
N THR A 117 13.43 8.94 -23.34
CA THR A 117 12.83 10.24 -23.67
C THR A 117 13.14 11.30 -22.63
N VAL A 118 13.21 10.92 -21.35
CA VAL A 118 13.45 11.84 -20.23
C VAL A 118 14.94 11.82 -19.88
N LYS A 119 15.53 13.00 -19.83
CA LYS A 119 16.92 13.16 -19.41
C LYS A 119 16.97 13.08 -17.88
N ASP A 120 17.94 12.35 -17.35
CA ASP A 120 18.16 12.18 -15.90
C ASP A 120 16.94 11.58 -15.14
N LEU A 121 16.37 10.49 -15.70
CA LEU A 121 15.30 9.74 -15.03
C LEU A 121 15.83 9.02 -13.78
N ASP A 122 15.22 9.28 -12.62
CA ASP A 122 15.51 8.56 -11.37
C ASP A 122 14.92 7.14 -11.42
N LEU A 123 15.64 6.24 -12.10
CA LEU A 123 15.20 4.86 -12.32
C LEU A 123 15.01 4.06 -11.00
N PRO A 124 15.91 4.18 -9.99
CA PRO A 124 15.72 3.48 -8.72
C PRO A 124 14.44 3.88 -8.00
N ALA A 125 14.09 5.16 -7.97
CA ALA A 125 12.85 5.65 -7.37
C ALA A 125 11.61 5.09 -8.12
N VAL A 126 11.65 5.08 -9.45
CA VAL A 126 10.55 4.51 -10.27
C VAL A 126 10.38 3.01 -10.03
N LEU A 127 11.48 2.24 -9.98
CA LEU A 127 11.43 0.80 -9.69
C LEU A 127 10.89 0.51 -8.29
N THR A 128 11.22 1.36 -7.31
CA THR A 128 10.66 1.26 -5.96
C THR A 128 9.14 1.46 -5.97
N GLY A 129 8.64 2.46 -6.71
CA GLY A 129 7.20 2.67 -6.88
C GLY A 129 6.49 1.48 -7.53
N ILE A 130 7.10 0.86 -8.54
CA ILE A 130 6.59 -0.37 -9.17
C ILE A 130 6.53 -1.53 -8.17
N LEU A 131 7.57 -1.69 -7.34
CA LEU A 131 7.57 -2.70 -6.27
C LEU A 131 6.41 -2.48 -5.31
N GLY A 132 6.18 -1.23 -4.87
CA GLY A 132 5.06 -0.89 -4.01
C GLY A 132 3.69 -1.21 -4.62
N LEU A 133 3.50 -0.90 -5.90
CA LEU A 133 2.26 -1.27 -6.63
C LEU A 133 2.09 -2.79 -6.74
N TYR A 134 3.17 -3.54 -6.96
CA TYR A 134 3.10 -5.00 -7.00
C TYR A 134 2.71 -5.60 -5.63
N LEU A 135 3.30 -5.11 -4.55
CA LEU A 135 2.94 -5.53 -3.19
C LEU A 135 1.47 -5.20 -2.87
N LEU A 136 0.99 -4.05 -3.33
CA LEU A 136 -0.41 -3.66 -3.21
C LEU A 136 -1.34 -4.61 -3.96
N ILE A 137 -0.98 -5.01 -5.19
CA ILE A 137 -1.73 -6.02 -5.98
C ILE A 137 -1.80 -7.35 -5.22
N CYS A 138 -0.70 -7.80 -4.62
CA CYS A 138 -0.65 -9.02 -3.82
C CYS A 138 -1.60 -8.94 -2.62
N ALA A 139 -1.54 -7.85 -1.86
CA ALA A 139 -2.40 -7.65 -0.69
C ALA A 139 -3.90 -7.58 -1.08
N TYR A 140 -4.24 -6.78 -2.09
CA TYR A 140 -5.61 -6.68 -2.59
C TYR A 140 -6.13 -8.02 -3.12
N SER A 141 -5.29 -8.80 -3.80
CA SER A 141 -5.64 -10.13 -4.32
C SER A 141 -5.91 -11.12 -3.19
N ALA A 142 -5.15 -11.07 -2.09
CA ALA A 142 -5.39 -11.89 -0.91
C ALA A 142 -6.72 -11.52 -0.23
N VAL A 143 -7.02 -10.23 -0.08
CA VAL A 143 -8.34 -9.75 0.41
C VAL A 143 -9.46 -10.25 -0.49
N GLY A 144 -9.33 -10.09 -1.81
CA GLY A 144 -10.35 -10.52 -2.77
C GLY A 144 -10.57 -12.03 -2.76
N LEU A 145 -9.51 -12.82 -2.62
CA LEU A 145 -9.60 -14.28 -2.50
C LEU A 145 -10.37 -14.68 -1.23
N PHE A 146 -10.12 -14.02 -0.10
CA PHE A 146 -10.86 -14.24 1.14
C PHE A 146 -12.35 -13.89 0.96
N MET A 147 -12.67 -12.70 0.45
CA MET A 147 -14.06 -12.29 0.24
C MET A 147 -14.80 -13.21 -0.74
N SER A 148 -14.10 -13.65 -1.80
CA SER A 148 -14.64 -14.64 -2.75
C SER A 148 -14.92 -16.01 -2.10
N SER A 149 -14.24 -16.35 -1.01
CA SER A 149 -14.47 -17.60 -0.27
C SER A 149 -15.68 -17.56 0.66
N LEU A 150 -16.20 -16.36 0.96
CA LEU A 150 -17.33 -16.18 1.88
C LEU A 150 -18.70 -16.40 1.23
N THR A 151 -18.81 -16.22 -0.08
CA THR A 151 -20.08 -16.27 -0.82
C THR A 151 -19.96 -17.08 -2.10
N SER A 152 -21.06 -17.70 -2.51
CA SER A 152 -21.18 -18.38 -3.81
C SER A 152 -21.58 -17.46 -4.97
N TYR A 153 -21.96 -16.21 -4.69
CA TYR A 153 -22.35 -15.23 -5.70
C TYR A 153 -21.18 -14.33 -6.08
N GLN A 154 -20.76 -14.35 -7.36
CA GLN A 154 -19.59 -13.59 -7.84
C GLN A 154 -19.76 -12.08 -7.64
N VAL A 155 -20.94 -11.53 -7.95
CA VAL A 155 -21.21 -10.10 -7.79
C VAL A 155 -21.14 -9.70 -6.31
N ALA A 156 -21.70 -10.51 -5.41
CA ALA A 156 -21.60 -10.25 -3.98
C ALA A 156 -20.14 -10.30 -3.49
N ALA A 157 -19.34 -11.24 -4.01
CA ALA A 157 -17.91 -11.30 -3.72
C ALA A 157 -17.17 -10.02 -4.16
N ALA A 158 -17.49 -9.48 -5.35
CA ALA A 158 -16.90 -8.23 -5.83
C ALA A 158 -17.26 -7.05 -4.91
N VAL A 159 -18.54 -6.92 -4.54
CA VAL A 159 -19.03 -5.85 -3.66
C VAL A 159 -18.40 -5.96 -2.27
N LEU A 160 -18.33 -7.16 -1.69
CA LEU A 160 -17.67 -7.39 -0.39
C LEU A 160 -16.18 -7.06 -0.45
N THR A 161 -15.49 -7.42 -1.54
CA THR A 161 -14.08 -7.08 -1.73
C THR A 161 -13.91 -5.56 -1.82
N LEU A 162 -14.73 -4.88 -2.62
CA LEU A 162 -14.70 -3.44 -2.77
C LEU A 162 -14.95 -2.74 -1.43
N ALA A 163 -15.96 -3.18 -0.66
CA ALA A 163 -16.28 -2.64 0.64
C ALA A 163 -15.13 -2.82 1.63
N MET A 164 -14.51 -4.01 1.65
CA MET A 164 -13.37 -4.29 2.53
C MET A 164 -12.16 -3.44 2.17
N LEU A 165 -11.86 -3.32 0.87
CA LEU A 165 -10.79 -2.45 0.41
C LEU A 165 -11.09 -0.97 0.70
N ALA A 166 -12.36 -0.53 0.59
CA ALA A 166 -12.77 0.81 0.99
C ALA A 166 -12.48 1.06 2.47
N ILE A 167 -12.88 0.14 3.33
CA ILE A 167 -12.59 0.23 4.77
C ILE A 167 -11.09 0.37 4.99
N LEU A 168 -10.27 -0.52 4.41
CA LEU A 168 -8.82 -0.52 4.59
C LEU A 168 -8.11 0.72 4.00
N ASN A 169 -8.69 1.36 2.98
CA ASN A 169 -8.12 2.58 2.40
C ASN A 169 -8.53 3.85 3.15
N TYR A 170 -9.80 3.93 3.58
CA TYR A 170 -10.37 5.15 4.15
C TYR A 170 -10.45 5.14 5.67
N VAL A 171 -10.12 4.03 6.34
CA VAL A 171 -10.17 3.91 7.80
C VAL A 171 -9.32 4.97 8.51
N LYS A 172 -8.23 5.42 7.90
CA LYS A 172 -7.36 6.49 8.42
C LYS A 172 -8.05 7.86 8.54
N VAL A 173 -9.24 8.03 7.97
CA VAL A 173 -10.00 9.30 8.04
C VAL A 173 -11.04 9.27 9.15
N TRP A 174 -11.41 8.08 9.63
CA TRP A 174 -12.50 7.91 10.59
C TRP A 174 -12.02 8.01 12.04
N TRP A 175 -12.80 8.68 12.88
CA TRP A 175 -12.57 8.82 14.34
C TRP A 175 -11.18 9.30 14.74
N GLN A 176 -10.66 10.27 14.02
CA GLN A 176 -9.30 10.81 14.24
C GLN A 176 -9.17 11.63 15.54
N ASP A 177 -10.28 11.98 16.18
CA ASP A 177 -10.29 12.74 17.45
C ASP A 177 -9.72 11.93 18.63
N ILE A 178 -9.79 10.58 18.55
CA ILE A 178 -9.30 9.69 19.60
C ILE A 178 -7.91 9.21 19.24
N GLU A 179 -6.91 9.56 20.04
CA GLU A 179 -5.48 9.28 19.77
C GLU A 179 -5.21 7.79 19.50
N LEU A 180 -5.72 6.89 20.36
CA LEU A 180 -5.54 5.44 20.22
C LEU A 180 -6.18 4.91 18.93
N VAL A 181 -7.37 5.39 18.59
CA VAL A 181 -8.07 5.01 17.34
C VAL A 181 -7.32 5.51 16.14
N ARG A 182 -6.82 6.75 16.18
CA ARG A 182 -6.02 7.36 15.11
C ARG A 182 -4.77 6.53 14.82
N GLU A 183 -4.06 6.05 15.84
CA GLU A 183 -2.88 5.20 15.64
C GLU A 183 -3.21 3.85 15.02
N ILE A 184 -4.25 3.19 15.53
CA ILE A 184 -4.69 1.88 15.01
C ILE A 184 -5.18 2.02 13.55
N THR A 185 -6.00 3.02 13.26
CA THR A 185 -6.57 3.23 11.92
C THR A 185 -5.51 3.62 10.90
N TYR A 186 -4.53 4.42 11.31
CA TYR A 186 -3.38 4.76 10.49
C TYR A 186 -2.54 3.52 10.17
N TRP A 187 -2.25 2.69 11.18
CA TRP A 187 -1.51 1.45 10.99
C TRP A 187 -2.26 0.46 10.08
N LEU A 188 -3.59 0.40 10.16
CA LEU A 188 -4.42 -0.50 9.35
C LEU A 188 -4.56 -0.04 7.89
N SER A 189 -4.30 1.23 7.57
CA SER A 189 -4.49 1.79 6.24
C SER A 189 -3.48 1.26 5.22
N ILE A 190 -3.96 0.57 4.18
CA ILE A 190 -3.11 -0.02 3.13
C ILE A 190 -2.57 1.06 2.18
N SER A 191 -3.37 2.06 1.82
CA SER A 191 -2.99 3.06 0.82
C SER A 191 -1.78 3.89 1.26
N GLY A 192 -1.73 4.34 2.52
CA GLY A 192 -0.63 5.14 3.04
C GLY A 192 0.73 4.42 3.03
N ARG A 193 0.72 3.08 3.11
CA ARG A 193 1.94 2.27 3.06
C ARG A 193 2.54 2.17 1.66
N ALA A 194 1.70 2.20 0.62
CA ALA A 194 2.17 2.22 -0.77
C ALA A 194 2.78 3.56 -1.16
N ASP A 195 2.33 4.67 -0.56
CA ASP A 195 2.80 6.02 -0.86
C ASP A 195 4.31 6.19 -0.58
N GLY A 196 4.85 5.51 0.46
CA GLY A 196 6.28 5.47 0.73
C GLY A 196 7.09 4.93 -0.44
N PHE A 197 6.67 3.78 -0.98
CA PHE A 197 7.31 3.16 -2.16
C PHE A 197 7.17 4.03 -3.40
N ILE A 198 6.01 4.64 -3.62
CA ILE A 198 5.75 5.54 -4.76
C ILE A 198 6.69 6.76 -4.73
N ASN A 199 7.03 7.23 -3.53
CA ASN A 199 7.98 8.33 -3.33
C ASN A 199 9.45 7.89 -3.32
N GLY A 200 9.74 6.62 -3.62
CA GLY A 200 11.10 6.10 -3.70
C GLY A 200 11.72 5.69 -2.36
N LEU A 201 10.91 5.52 -1.31
CA LEU A 201 11.37 5.11 0.01
C LEU A 201 10.95 3.67 0.31
N ILE A 202 11.90 2.80 0.62
CA ILE A 202 11.65 1.44 1.11
C ILE A 202 11.84 1.43 2.61
N CYS A 203 10.76 1.18 3.35
CA CYS A 203 10.80 0.91 4.79
C CYS A 203 10.53 -0.56 5.05
N SER A 204 11.30 -1.18 5.95
CA SER A 204 11.05 -2.56 6.38
C SER A 204 9.69 -2.74 7.01
N GLU A 205 9.18 -1.74 7.72
CA GLU A 205 7.84 -1.70 8.30
C GLU A 205 6.77 -1.86 7.22
N ASP A 206 6.85 -1.08 6.13
CA ASP A 206 5.86 -1.10 5.06
C ASP A 206 5.92 -2.40 4.24
N LEU A 207 7.13 -2.92 3.98
CA LEU A 207 7.31 -4.21 3.31
C LEU A 207 6.71 -5.36 4.13
N LEU A 208 7.03 -5.42 5.42
CA LEU A 208 6.52 -6.45 6.34
C LEU A 208 5.00 -6.32 6.49
N TYR A 209 4.46 -5.11 6.51
CA TYR A 209 3.02 -4.88 6.54
C TYR A 209 2.30 -5.56 5.38
N PHE A 210 2.76 -5.38 4.13
CA PHE A 210 2.16 -6.04 2.96
C PHE A 210 2.25 -7.56 3.06
N ILE A 211 3.36 -8.11 3.55
CA ILE A 211 3.53 -9.55 3.75
C ILE A 211 2.57 -10.06 4.84
N ILE A 212 2.46 -9.36 5.96
CA ILE A 212 1.58 -9.74 7.09
C ILE A 212 0.12 -9.70 6.67
N VAL A 213 -0.32 -8.63 6.00
CA VAL A 213 -1.71 -8.50 5.51
C VAL A 213 -2.03 -9.59 4.49
N THR A 214 -1.13 -9.85 3.56
CA THR A 214 -1.30 -10.94 2.59
C THR A 214 -1.41 -12.29 3.29
N ALA A 215 -0.50 -12.61 4.21
CA ALA A 215 -0.52 -13.85 4.98
C ALA A 215 -1.77 -13.97 5.87
N LEU A 216 -2.24 -12.88 6.47
CA LEU A 216 -3.46 -12.81 7.26
C LEU A 216 -4.67 -13.26 6.42
N PHE A 217 -4.91 -12.62 5.28
CA PHE A 217 -6.09 -12.92 4.46
C PHE A 217 -6.01 -14.31 3.82
N LEU A 218 -4.82 -14.79 3.44
CA LEU A 218 -4.61 -16.17 3.00
C LEU A 218 -4.89 -17.16 4.14
N GLY A 219 -4.40 -16.89 5.35
CA GLY A 219 -4.66 -17.70 6.53
C GLY A 219 -6.14 -17.78 6.89
N LEU A 220 -6.86 -16.63 6.86
CA LEU A 220 -8.30 -16.58 7.05
C LEU A 220 -9.05 -17.41 5.99
N THR A 221 -8.58 -17.37 4.73
CA THR A 221 -9.16 -18.18 3.64
C THR A 221 -8.93 -19.67 3.88
N VAL A 222 -7.74 -20.08 4.37
CA VAL A 222 -7.47 -21.48 4.74
C VAL A 222 -8.40 -21.94 5.85
N VAL A 223 -8.57 -21.13 6.90
CA VAL A 223 -9.48 -21.44 8.01
C VAL A 223 -10.93 -21.58 7.51
N ARG A 224 -11.34 -20.69 6.57
CA ARG A 224 -12.67 -20.75 5.95
C ARG A 224 -12.90 -22.07 5.19
N LEU A 225 -11.94 -22.47 4.34
CA LEU A 225 -12.03 -23.74 3.62
C LEU A 225 -12.03 -24.94 4.55
N GLN A 226 -11.22 -24.94 5.61
CA GLN A 226 -11.21 -26.00 6.61
C GLN A 226 -12.58 -26.14 7.29
N SER A 227 -13.19 -25.00 7.67
CA SER A 227 -14.51 -25.00 8.29
C SER A 227 -15.61 -25.55 7.38
N ASN A 228 -15.52 -25.31 6.07
CA ASN A 228 -16.44 -25.85 5.08
C ASN A 228 -16.24 -27.36 4.82
N ARG A 229 -14.98 -27.84 4.92
CA ARG A 229 -14.64 -29.26 4.70
C ARG A 229 -14.94 -30.13 5.91
N GLN A 230 -14.74 -29.61 7.12
CA GLN A 230 -14.94 -30.32 8.38
C GLN A 230 -15.90 -29.51 9.27
N LYS A 231 -17.05 -30.11 9.64
CA LYS A 231 -17.96 -29.47 10.59
C LYS A 231 -17.27 -29.39 11.96
N SER A 232 -16.72 -28.24 12.28
CA SER A 232 -16.14 -27.95 13.59
C SER A 232 -17.13 -27.16 14.45
N PRO A 233 -17.14 -27.31 15.79
CA PRO A 233 -17.95 -26.46 16.65
C PRO A 233 -17.56 -24.99 16.48
N LEU A 234 -18.53 -24.09 16.61
CA LEU A 234 -18.37 -22.65 16.42
C LEU A 234 -17.23 -22.07 17.25
N THR A 235 -17.05 -22.56 18.48
CA THR A 235 -15.98 -22.12 19.40
C THR A 235 -14.58 -22.39 18.84
N VAL A 236 -14.35 -23.57 18.28
CA VAL A 236 -13.06 -23.94 17.65
C VAL A 236 -12.81 -23.12 16.38
N MET A 237 -13.85 -22.90 15.60
CA MET A 237 -13.76 -22.08 14.39
C MET A 237 -13.42 -20.63 14.73
N LEU A 238 -14.14 -20.04 15.70
CA LEU A 238 -13.88 -18.68 16.16
C LEU A 238 -12.47 -18.54 16.74
N GLY A 239 -12.03 -19.53 17.53
CA GLY A 239 -10.68 -19.55 18.07
C GLY A 239 -9.58 -19.54 17.00
N LYS A 240 -9.78 -20.27 15.88
CA LYS A 240 -8.83 -20.23 14.76
C LYS A 240 -8.78 -18.86 14.09
N TYR A 241 -9.93 -18.21 13.83
CA TYR A 241 -9.97 -16.86 13.25
C TYR A 241 -9.29 -15.84 14.16
N ILE A 242 -9.62 -15.87 15.46
CA ILE A 242 -9.01 -14.98 16.45
C ILE A 242 -7.51 -15.25 16.54
N GLY A 243 -7.08 -16.51 16.53
CA GLY A 243 -5.66 -16.88 16.57
C GLY A 243 -4.87 -16.32 15.39
N VAL A 244 -5.40 -16.42 14.17
CA VAL A 244 -4.75 -15.86 12.97
C VAL A 244 -4.68 -14.34 13.04
N LEU A 245 -5.75 -13.69 13.53
CA LEU A 245 -5.81 -12.24 13.68
C LEU A 245 -4.84 -11.74 14.75
N LEU A 246 -4.79 -12.40 15.92
CA LEU A 246 -3.85 -12.06 16.99
C LEU A 246 -2.39 -12.24 16.55
N LEU A 247 -2.09 -13.30 15.81
CA LEU A 247 -0.76 -13.53 15.26
C LEU A 247 -0.35 -12.40 14.31
N ALA A 248 -1.24 -11.98 13.42
CA ALA A 248 -0.98 -10.87 12.52
C ALA A 248 -0.78 -9.54 13.26
N CYS A 249 -1.61 -9.25 14.28
CA CYS A 249 -1.44 -8.07 15.13
C CYS A 249 -0.10 -8.09 15.88
N LEU A 250 0.29 -9.24 16.42
CA LEU A 250 1.56 -9.40 17.13
C LEU A 250 2.76 -9.18 16.20
N LEU A 251 2.73 -9.79 15.02
CA LEU A 251 3.79 -9.59 14.01
C LEU A 251 3.85 -8.12 13.54
N GLY A 252 2.69 -7.48 13.33
CA GLY A 252 2.60 -6.07 12.99
C GLY A 252 3.16 -5.16 14.08
N TYR A 253 2.83 -5.45 15.35
CA TYR A 253 3.37 -4.69 16.46
C TYR A 253 4.90 -4.82 16.59
N ILE A 254 5.44 -6.03 16.38
CA ILE A 254 6.90 -6.25 16.37
C ILE A 254 7.54 -5.50 15.21
N SER A 255 6.94 -5.56 14.02
CA SER A 255 7.43 -4.90 12.80
C SER A 255 7.50 -3.37 12.92
N SER A 256 6.59 -2.77 13.70
CA SER A 256 6.51 -1.31 13.89
C SER A 256 7.46 -0.78 14.97
N ARG A 257 8.33 -1.64 15.56
CA ARG A 257 9.28 -1.17 16.57
C ARG A 257 10.42 -0.36 15.94
N PRO A 258 10.71 0.87 16.43
CA PRO A 258 11.76 1.73 15.88
C PRO A 258 13.14 1.07 15.81
N GLN A 259 13.43 0.17 16.74
CA GLN A 259 14.71 -0.57 16.82
C GLN A 259 14.93 -1.56 15.68
N LEU A 260 13.84 -2.02 15.03
CA LEU A 260 13.86 -2.99 13.93
C LEU A 260 13.63 -2.31 12.57
N MET A 261 13.45 -0.99 12.57
CA MET A 261 13.14 -0.24 11.37
C MET A 261 14.41 0.00 10.55
N ILE A 262 14.43 -0.54 9.35
CA ILE A 262 15.45 -0.31 8.33
C ILE A 262 14.78 0.45 7.19
N TYR A 263 15.44 1.48 6.67
CA TYR A 263 14.94 2.25 5.54
C TYR A 263 16.03 2.43 4.48
N TYR A 264 15.61 2.48 3.25
CA TYR A 264 16.46 2.73 2.10
C TYR A 264 15.78 3.75 1.19
N ASP A 265 16.45 4.88 0.99
CA ASP A 265 16.01 5.92 0.06
C ASP A 265 16.61 5.64 -1.30
N ALA A 266 15.76 5.26 -2.24
CA ALA A 266 16.15 4.93 -3.60
C ALA A 266 16.27 6.18 -4.49
N THR A 267 15.83 7.36 -4.02
CA THR A 267 15.90 8.58 -4.82
C THR A 267 17.35 9.05 -5.00
N ASP A 268 17.71 9.55 -6.18
CA ASP A 268 19.06 10.05 -6.47
C ASP A 268 19.44 11.23 -5.55
N THR A 269 18.47 12.11 -5.30
CA THR A 269 18.65 13.30 -4.45
C THR A 269 18.47 13.06 -2.96
N LYS A 270 18.16 11.82 -2.55
CA LYS A 270 17.92 11.44 -1.15
C LYS A 270 16.87 12.33 -0.46
N THR A 271 15.79 12.65 -1.17
CA THR A 271 14.73 13.57 -0.70
C THR A 271 14.00 13.06 0.54
N ASN A 272 13.97 11.75 0.77
CA ASN A 272 13.29 11.12 1.90
C ASN A 272 14.17 10.92 3.14
N THR A 273 15.44 11.30 3.05
CA THR A 273 16.42 11.19 4.14
C THR A 273 17.05 12.53 4.46
N LEU A 274 17.58 12.65 5.67
CA LEU A 274 18.26 13.86 6.09
C LEU A 274 19.57 14.06 5.34
N THR A 275 19.85 15.30 4.96
CA THR A 275 21.17 15.67 4.38
C THR A 275 22.29 15.37 5.38
N PRO A 276 23.53 15.09 4.92
CA PRO A 276 24.66 14.80 5.81
C PRO A 276 24.87 15.89 6.87
N ASN A 277 24.71 17.16 6.50
CA ASN A 277 24.83 18.29 7.44
C ASN A 277 23.75 18.24 8.54
N SER A 278 22.49 17.92 8.15
CA SER A 278 21.39 17.78 9.11
C SER A 278 21.62 16.59 10.05
N GLN A 279 22.16 15.47 9.53
CA GLN A 279 22.51 14.30 10.33
C GLN A 279 23.59 14.64 11.37
N GLU A 280 24.63 15.40 10.99
CA GLU A 280 25.68 15.82 11.90
C GLU A 280 25.15 16.72 13.03
N VAL A 281 24.28 17.66 12.70
CA VAL A 281 23.65 18.55 13.71
C VAL A 281 22.78 17.75 14.67
N ILE A 282 21.94 16.84 14.17
CA ILE A 282 21.03 16.04 15.01
C ILE A 282 21.81 15.03 15.87
N ALA A 283 22.90 14.47 15.35
CA ALA A 283 23.75 13.56 16.13
C ALA A 283 24.36 14.24 17.37
N LYS A 284 24.61 15.56 17.29
CA LYS A 284 25.17 16.37 18.42
C LYS A 284 24.09 16.70 19.47
N LEU A 285 22.81 16.47 19.22
CA LEU A 285 21.75 16.70 20.21
C LEU A 285 21.90 15.67 21.35
N GLU A 286 22.23 16.13 22.53
CA GLU A 286 22.25 15.33 23.75
C GLU A 286 20.86 15.40 24.41
N GLY A 287 20.23 14.23 24.63
CA GLY A 287 18.86 14.14 25.17
C GLY A 287 17.77 14.07 24.12
N GLY A 288 16.55 13.79 24.54
CA GLY A 288 15.37 13.75 23.67
C GLY A 288 14.95 15.16 23.21
N LEU A 289 14.46 15.26 21.99
CA LEU A 289 13.84 16.47 21.45
C LEU A 289 12.33 16.21 21.28
N THR A 290 11.52 17.11 21.85
CA THR A 290 10.07 17.07 21.64
C THR A 290 9.69 18.24 20.72
N ILE A 291 9.12 17.94 19.56
CA ILE A 291 8.62 18.93 18.61
C ILE A 291 7.12 19.07 18.83
N THR A 292 6.68 20.26 19.24
CA THR A 292 5.26 20.55 19.44
C THR A 292 4.81 21.57 18.41
N THR A 293 3.87 21.16 17.54
CA THR A 293 3.26 22.05 16.56
C THR A 293 2.02 22.73 17.17
N TYR A 294 1.95 24.05 17.06
CA TYR A 294 0.81 24.85 17.48
C TYR A 294 0.08 25.36 16.25
N VAL A 295 -1.21 25.07 16.16
CA VAL A 295 -2.06 25.54 15.07
C VAL A 295 -3.03 26.58 15.62
N ASN A 296 -3.16 27.72 14.93
CA ASN A 296 -4.14 28.74 15.28
C ASN A 296 -5.52 28.34 14.73
N ALA A 297 -6.37 27.76 15.57
CA ALA A 297 -7.73 27.36 15.20
C ALA A 297 -8.67 28.53 14.84
N LEU A 298 -8.25 29.77 15.08
CA LEU A 298 -9.03 30.98 14.75
C LEU A 298 -8.64 31.57 13.39
N ASP A 299 -7.54 31.13 12.80
CA ASP A 299 -7.13 31.57 11.46
C ASP A 299 -7.70 30.58 10.41
N GLU A 300 -8.43 31.13 9.44
CA GLU A 300 -9.08 30.35 8.38
C GLU A 300 -8.06 29.60 7.52
N LYS A 301 -6.83 30.10 7.37
CA LYS A 301 -5.74 29.45 6.64
C LYS A 301 -5.15 28.27 7.41
N ASP A 302 -5.07 28.39 8.74
CA ASP A 302 -4.48 27.38 9.60
C ASP A 302 -5.49 26.32 10.08
N LEU A 303 -6.79 26.60 9.92
CA LEU A 303 -7.86 25.71 10.34
C LEU A 303 -7.70 24.29 9.74
N TRP A 304 -7.29 24.22 8.48
CA TRP A 304 -7.05 22.93 7.81
C TRP A 304 -5.93 22.12 8.46
N ALA A 305 -4.85 22.76 8.89
CA ALA A 305 -3.74 22.11 9.56
C ALA A 305 -4.15 21.60 10.96
N GLY A 306 -5.06 22.31 11.63
CA GLY A 306 -5.57 21.95 12.96
C GLY A 306 -6.61 20.84 12.99
N LEU A 307 -7.11 20.38 11.83
CA LEU A 307 -8.04 19.26 11.78
C LEU A 307 -7.39 17.96 12.24
N PRO A 308 -8.06 17.12 13.06
CA PRO A 308 -7.53 15.86 13.54
C PRO A 308 -7.01 14.93 12.44
N VAL A 309 -7.62 14.97 11.26
CA VAL A 309 -7.21 14.23 10.06
C VAL A 309 -5.82 14.65 9.57
N ASN A 310 -5.45 15.92 9.75
CA ASN A 310 -4.20 16.49 9.25
C ASN A 310 -3.05 16.46 10.28
N MET A 311 -3.33 16.17 11.55
CA MET A 311 -2.30 16.05 12.58
C MET A 311 -1.18 15.06 12.23
N LYS A 312 -1.50 13.99 11.51
CA LYS A 312 -0.50 13.01 11.04
C LYS A 312 0.40 13.56 9.92
N ASN A 313 -0.03 14.55 9.17
CA ASN A 313 0.77 15.16 8.11
C ASN A 313 2.01 15.86 8.69
N ASP A 314 1.87 16.51 9.84
CA ASP A 314 3.00 17.12 10.54
C ASP A 314 3.99 16.06 11.03
N GLN A 315 3.49 14.95 11.56
CA GLN A 315 4.33 13.83 11.97
C GLN A 315 5.08 13.22 10.77
N GLU A 316 4.45 13.11 9.60
CA GLU A 316 5.10 12.65 8.38
C GLU A 316 6.24 13.60 7.94
N LEU A 317 6.05 14.90 8.10
CA LEU A 317 7.09 15.90 7.79
C LEU A 317 8.35 15.69 8.64
N PHE A 318 8.18 15.36 9.92
CA PHE A 318 9.29 15.13 10.86
C PHE A 318 9.77 13.67 10.90
N ARG A 319 9.13 12.76 10.16
CA ARG A 319 9.48 11.34 10.12
C ARG A 319 10.93 11.04 9.73
N PRO A 320 11.59 11.75 8.79
CA PRO A 320 13.02 11.57 8.52
C PRO A 320 13.91 11.80 9.75
N TYR A 321 13.55 12.77 10.60
CA TYR A 321 14.25 13.06 11.86
C TYR A 321 14.08 11.96 12.88
N MET A 322 12.85 11.48 13.06
CA MET A 322 12.52 10.39 13.99
C MET A 322 13.14 9.05 13.56
N ARG A 323 13.26 8.79 12.24
CA ARG A 323 13.97 7.61 11.73
C ARG A 323 15.44 7.64 12.03
N PHE A 324 16.09 8.81 11.93
CA PHE A 324 17.52 8.98 12.21
C PHE A 324 17.80 8.91 13.72
N LYS A 325 16.96 9.54 14.53
CA LYS A 325 17.07 9.56 16.00
C LYS A 325 15.71 9.24 16.64
N PRO A 326 15.47 7.99 17.07
CA PRO A 326 14.16 7.56 17.61
C PRO A 326 13.75 8.23 18.93
N GLU A 327 14.66 8.98 19.57
CA GLU A 327 14.39 9.75 20.79
C GLU A 327 13.64 11.06 20.52
N ILE A 328 13.50 11.47 19.26
CA ILE A 328 12.73 12.65 18.84
C ILE A 328 11.25 12.29 18.81
N LYS A 329 10.46 13.06 19.54
CA LYS A 329 9.00 12.89 19.65
C LYS A 329 8.27 14.13 19.15
#